data_dea44f4b7fce25e72a6da1ebf4e2f0c9
#
_entry.id   dea44f4b7fce25e72a6da1ebf4e2f0c9
#
_cell.length_a   1.000
_cell.length_b   1.000
_cell.length_c   1.000
_cell.angle_alpha   90.00
_cell.angle_beta   90.00
_cell.angle_gamma   90.00
#
_symmetry.space_group_name_H-M   'P 1'
#
loop_
_entity.id
_entity.type
_entity.pdbx_description
1 polymer ?
#
loop_
_entity_poly.entity_id
_entity_poly.type
_entity_poly.pdbx_seq_one_letter_code
_entity_poly.pdbx_strand_id
1 'polypeptide(L)'
;MATSSLPANERPAASRGFGHVDTWVFDLDNTLYPHHLNLWQQVDVRIRDYIVDFLKISHEEAFRLQKDYYSRYGTTMRGLMEEHGLQPDEFLEIVHQIDHSPLQPNPALGAAIAALRGRKFILTNGTLHHANEVMRRLGIEHHFDDVFDIRAAQFEPKPRPVVYQRFLARNRVDPGKAAIFEDLARNLEVPHALGMITVLVVPEGARVVLREEWELAGREAAHVDHVTDDLAGFLRDVVTRRG
;
A
#
# COMPACT_ATOMS: atom_id res chain seq x y z
N MET A 1 -40.94 -34.41 -14.71
CA MET A 1 -40.68 -32.95 -14.78
C MET A 1 -40.03 -32.51 -13.48
N ALA A 2 -38.73 -32.39 -13.47
CA ALA A 2 -37.98 -31.94 -12.28
C ALA A 2 -37.60 -30.49 -12.51
N THR A 3 -38.19 -29.60 -11.74
CA THR A 3 -37.86 -28.17 -11.71
C THR A 3 -36.56 -27.99 -10.95
N SER A 4 -35.47 -27.73 -11.70
CA SER A 4 -34.20 -27.31 -11.13
C SER A 4 -34.32 -25.88 -10.64
N SER A 5 -34.34 -25.69 -9.33
CA SER A 5 -34.18 -24.37 -8.71
C SER A 5 -32.70 -23.99 -8.70
N LEU A 6 -32.38 -22.91 -9.42
CA LEU A 6 -31.04 -22.25 -9.33
C LEU A 6 -30.79 -21.76 -7.91
N PRO A 7 -29.56 -21.87 -7.39
CA PRO A 7 -29.27 -21.36 -6.06
C PRO A 7 -29.42 -19.84 -6.00
N ALA A 8 -29.93 -19.38 -4.87
CA ALA A 8 -30.16 -17.96 -4.58
C ALA A 8 -28.84 -17.17 -4.70
N ASN A 9 -28.90 -16.10 -5.47
CA ASN A 9 -27.91 -15.06 -5.62
C ASN A 9 -27.42 -14.64 -4.23
N GLU A 10 -26.18 -14.98 -3.85
CA GLU A 10 -25.55 -14.45 -2.64
C GLU A 10 -25.46 -12.94 -2.81
N ARG A 11 -26.22 -12.22 -2.00
CA ARG A 11 -26.10 -10.77 -1.90
C ARG A 11 -24.67 -10.46 -1.50
N PRO A 12 -23.99 -9.46 -2.13
CA PRO A 12 -22.71 -9.01 -1.65
C PRO A 12 -22.83 -8.70 -0.14
N ALA A 13 -21.89 -9.21 0.66
CA ALA A 13 -21.87 -8.96 2.09
C ALA A 13 -21.96 -7.46 2.31
N ALA A 14 -22.86 -7.02 3.21
CA ALA A 14 -23.03 -5.61 3.51
C ALA A 14 -21.65 -5.06 3.92
N SER A 15 -21.18 -4.02 3.20
CA SER A 15 -19.86 -3.44 3.46
C SER A 15 -19.73 -3.02 4.93
N ARG A 16 -18.64 -3.42 5.58
CA ARG A 16 -18.39 -3.11 6.99
C ARG A 16 -18.29 -1.59 7.19
N GLY A 17 -19.04 -1.04 8.14
CA GLY A 17 -19.06 0.41 8.41
C GLY A 17 -17.93 0.86 9.33
N PHE A 18 -17.54 2.13 9.24
CA PHE A 18 -16.40 2.71 9.97
C PHE A 18 -16.73 3.21 11.39
N GLY A 19 -17.97 3.08 11.89
CA GLY A 19 -18.44 3.68 13.14
C GLY A 19 -17.59 3.36 14.38
N HIS A 20 -16.98 2.18 14.41
CA HIS A 20 -16.14 1.69 15.51
C HIS A 20 -14.63 1.93 15.31
N VAL A 21 -14.21 2.46 14.15
CA VAL A 21 -12.80 2.64 13.82
C VAL A 21 -12.22 3.84 14.58
N ASP A 22 -11.12 3.62 15.29
CA ASP A 22 -10.34 4.66 15.98
C ASP A 22 -8.88 4.74 15.53
N THR A 23 -8.49 3.87 14.59
CA THR A 23 -7.13 3.76 14.07
C THR A 23 -7.15 3.62 12.55
N TRP A 24 -6.41 4.49 11.87
CA TRP A 24 -6.36 4.61 10.41
C TRP A 24 -4.95 4.32 9.93
N VAL A 25 -4.79 3.31 9.10
CA VAL A 25 -3.51 2.87 8.57
C VAL A 25 -3.50 3.11 7.07
N PHE A 26 -2.48 3.78 6.58
CA PHE A 26 -2.35 4.09 5.16
C PHE A 26 -1.06 3.49 4.63
N ASP A 27 -1.13 2.79 3.52
CA ASP A 27 0.03 2.66 2.66
C ASP A 27 0.42 4.04 2.09
N LEU A 28 1.60 4.14 1.52
CA LEU A 28 2.16 5.40 1.04
C LEU A 28 2.06 5.53 -0.49
N ASP A 29 2.79 4.65 -1.18
CA ASP A 29 3.04 4.76 -2.61
C ASP A 29 1.79 4.38 -3.41
N ASN A 30 1.36 5.25 -4.31
CA ASN A 30 0.12 5.10 -5.10
C ASN A 30 -1.18 5.02 -4.26
N THR A 31 -1.09 5.21 -2.93
CA THR A 31 -2.22 5.31 -2.01
C THR A 31 -2.48 6.77 -1.62
N LEU A 32 -1.47 7.48 -1.07
CA LEU A 32 -1.60 8.89 -0.67
C LEU A 32 -1.39 9.87 -1.82
N TYR A 33 -0.88 9.42 -2.92
CA TYR A 33 -0.74 10.18 -4.16
C TYR A 33 -1.11 9.31 -5.37
N PRO A 34 -1.62 9.90 -6.46
CA PRO A 34 -2.13 9.13 -7.58
C PRO A 34 -1.02 8.47 -8.40
N HIS A 35 -1.30 7.27 -8.90
CA HIS A 35 -0.43 6.43 -9.73
C HIS A 35 0.22 7.16 -10.91
N HIS A 36 -0.52 8.08 -11.56
CA HIS A 36 -0.06 8.78 -12.76
C HIS A 36 1.11 9.75 -12.54
N LEU A 37 1.50 10.02 -11.29
CA LEU A 37 2.68 10.81 -10.97
C LEU A 37 3.99 10.03 -11.20
N ASN A 38 3.90 8.73 -11.40
CA ASN A 38 5.01 7.85 -11.81
C ASN A 38 6.24 7.88 -10.89
N LEU A 39 6.07 8.19 -9.59
CA LEU A 39 7.17 8.15 -8.64
C LEU A 39 7.72 6.73 -8.50
N TRP A 40 6.83 5.75 -8.38
CA TRP A 40 7.22 4.34 -8.28
C TRP A 40 8.04 3.87 -9.48
N GLN A 41 7.79 4.40 -10.67
CA GLN A 41 8.55 4.05 -11.87
C GLN A 41 10.02 4.46 -11.78
N GLN A 42 10.32 5.57 -11.10
CA GLN A 42 11.71 5.96 -10.86
C GLN A 42 12.41 4.95 -9.96
N VAL A 43 11.72 4.48 -8.90
CA VAL A 43 12.21 3.41 -8.02
C VAL A 43 12.41 2.11 -8.82
N ASP A 44 11.44 1.73 -9.65
CA ASP A 44 11.47 0.50 -10.47
C ASP A 44 12.67 0.49 -11.43
N VAL A 45 12.99 1.62 -12.06
CA VAL A 45 14.18 1.78 -12.91
C VAL A 45 15.46 1.62 -12.09
N ARG A 46 15.57 2.31 -10.94
CA ARG A 46 16.76 2.23 -10.07
C ARG A 46 16.99 0.84 -9.49
N ILE A 47 15.91 0.11 -9.15
CA ILE A 47 16.01 -1.29 -8.74
C ILE A 47 16.63 -2.13 -9.84
N ARG A 48 16.18 -1.98 -11.08
CA ARG A 48 16.72 -2.72 -12.23
C ARG A 48 18.19 -2.39 -12.48
N ASP A 49 18.53 -1.11 -12.47
CA ASP A 49 19.92 -0.67 -12.68
C ASP A 49 20.83 -1.22 -11.58
N TYR A 50 20.37 -1.21 -10.32
CA TYR A 50 21.08 -1.83 -9.20
C TYR A 50 21.30 -3.34 -9.43
N ILE A 51 20.28 -4.08 -9.90
CA ILE A 51 20.41 -5.52 -10.19
C ILE A 51 21.46 -5.76 -11.26
N VAL A 52 21.46 -4.97 -12.34
CA VAL A 52 22.49 -5.06 -13.41
C VAL A 52 23.89 -4.94 -12.81
N ASP A 53 24.10 -3.92 -11.97
CA ASP A 53 25.40 -3.67 -11.36
C ASP A 53 25.76 -4.70 -10.29
N PHE A 54 24.83 -5.16 -9.49
CA PHE A 54 25.04 -6.11 -8.41
C PHE A 54 25.34 -7.53 -8.92
N LEU A 55 24.53 -8.01 -9.90
CA LEU A 55 24.64 -9.37 -10.43
C LEU A 55 25.46 -9.47 -11.71
N LYS A 56 25.84 -8.35 -12.32
CA LYS A 56 26.59 -8.31 -13.61
C LYS A 56 25.85 -9.03 -14.74
N ILE A 57 24.53 -8.83 -14.81
CA ILE A 57 23.63 -9.39 -15.83
C ILE A 57 23.10 -8.30 -16.76
N SER A 58 22.45 -8.69 -17.85
CA SER A 58 21.83 -7.74 -18.79
C SER A 58 20.61 -7.05 -18.19
N HIS A 59 20.24 -5.87 -18.74
CA HIS A 59 19.01 -5.15 -18.32
C HIS A 59 17.74 -6.01 -18.53
N GLU A 60 17.70 -6.84 -19.57
CA GLU A 60 16.57 -7.72 -19.86
C GLU A 60 16.43 -8.82 -18.79
N GLU A 61 17.56 -9.45 -18.40
CA GLU A 61 17.59 -10.45 -17.32
C GLU A 61 17.25 -9.80 -15.98
N ALA A 62 17.79 -8.61 -15.69
CA ALA A 62 17.50 -7.85 -14.48
C ALA A 62 16.02 -7.49 -14.38
N PHE A 63 15.38 -7.08 -15.49
CA PHE A 63 13.94 -6.80 -15.52
C PHE A 63 13.11 -8.05 -15.18
N ARG A 64 13.42 -9.21 -15.81
CA ARG A 64 12.72 -10.47 -15.53
C ARG A 64 12.89 -10.89 -14.06
N LEU A 65 14.12 -10.79 -13.54
CA LEU A 65 14.42 -11.13 -12.15
C LEU A 65 13.70 -10.20 -11.17
N GLN A 66 13.69 -8.90 -11.44
CA GLN A 66 12.98 -7.89 -10.66
C GLN A 66 11.49 -8.22 -10.52
N LYS A 67 10.83 -8.54 -11.64
CA LYS A 67 9.39 -8.86 -11.65
C LYS A 67 9.09 -10.21 -10.97
N ASP A 68 9.91 -11.22 -11.20
CA ASP A 68 9.80 -12.51 -10.52
C ASP A 68 9.93 -12.34 -8.99
N TYR A 69 10.96 -11.64 -8.53
CA TYR A 69 11.18 -11.44 -7.10
C TYR A 69 10.10 -10.59 -6.46
N TYR A 70 9.63 -9.54 -7.12
CA TYR A 70 8.51 -8.73 -6.63
C TYR A 70 7.24 -9.56 -6.45
N SER A 71 6.95 -10.44 -7.40
CA SER A 71 5.79 -11.33 -7.32
C SER A 71 5.92 -12.37 -6.18
N ARG A 72 7.07 -13.07 -6.11
CA ARG A 72 7.29 -14.20 -5.20
C ARG A 72 7.57 -13.81 -3.75
N TYR A 73 8.32 -12.73 -3.54
CA TYR A 73 8.84 -12.34 -2.22
C TYR A 73 8.14 -11.11 -1.63
N GLY A 74 7.25 -10.45 -2.38
CA GLY A 74 6.58 -9.22 -1.96
C GLY A 74 7.35 -7.94 -2.30
N THR A 75 8.71 -8.01 -2.33
CA THR A 75 9.59 -6.98 -2.90
C THR A 75 10.78 -7.62 -3.60
N THR A 76 11.31 -6.93 -4.60
CA THR A 76 12.56 -7.34 -5.28
C THR A 76 13.73 -7.42 -4.30
N MET A 77 13.83 -6.46 -3.37
CA MET A 77 14.85 -6.45 -2.32
C MET A 77 14.85 -7.75 -1.52
N ARG A 78 13.69 -8.23 -1.09
CA ARG A 78 13.60 -9.47 -0.31
C ARG A 78 14.10 -10.68 -1.10
N GLY A 79 13.76 -10.78 -2.37
CA GLY A 79 14.30 -11.82 -3.26
C GLY A 79 15.82 -11.75 -3.38
N LEU A 80 16.40 -10.57 -3.57
CA LEU A 80 17.84 -10.37 -3.63
C LEU A 80 18.54 -10.72 -2.31
N MET A 81 17.92 -10.45 -1.16
CA MET A 81 18.44 -10.84 0.14
C MET A 81 18.48 -12.37 0.29
N GLU A 82 17.40 -13.05 -0.06
CA GLU A 82 17.29 -14.51 0.12
C GLU A 82 18.14 -15.30 -0.89
N GLU A 83 18.16 -14.88 -2.15
CA GLU A 83 18.80 -15.63 -3.22
C GLU A 83 20.27 -15.23 -3.46
N HIS A 84 20.66 -13.99 -3.11
CA HIS A 84 21.98 -13.44 -3.44
C HIS A 84 22.71 -12.80 -2.25
N GLY A 85 22.15 -12.85 -1.05
CA GLY A 85 22.78 -12.31 0.15
C GLY A 85 22.92 -10.79 0.16
N LEU A 86 22.03 -10.05 -0.56
CA LEU A 86 22.03 -8.60 -0.59
C LEU A 86 21.98 -8.01 0.83
N GLN A 87 22.84 -7.02 1.09
CA GLN A 87 22.73 -6.19 2.28
C GLN A 87 21.76 -5.02 1.98
N PRO A 88 20.63 -4.92 2.71
CA PRO A 88 19.51 -4.05 2.27
C PRO A 88 19.76 -2.56 2.40
N ASP A 89 20.69 -2.13 3.26
CA ASP A 89 20.85 -0.71 3.59
C ASP A 89 21.33 0.12 2.39
N GLU A 90 22.38 -0.30 1.72
CA GLU A 90 22.91 0.36 0.51
C GLU A 90 21.88 0.36 -0.63
N PHE A 91 21.21 -0.79 -0.84
CA PHE A 91 20.16 -0.91 -1.84
C PHE A 91 19.05 0.13 -1.60
N LEU A 92 18.53 0.22 -0.37
CA LEU A 92 17.46 1.15 -0.02
C LEU A 92 17.86 2.62 -0.19
N GLU A 93 19.11 2.97 0.12
CA GLU A 93 19.63 4.33 -0.08
C GLU A 93 19.68 4.69 -1.57
N ILE A 94 20.15 3.78 -2.43
CA ILE A 94 20.27 4.02 -3.86
C ILE A 94 18.92 4.11 -4.54
N VAL A 95 18.01 3.14 -4.29
CA VAL A 95 16.76 3.05 -5.05
C VAL A 95 15.75 4.15 -4.69
N HIS A 96 15.86 4.74 -3.49
CA HIS A 96 14.98 5.84 -3.07
C HIS A 96 15.56 7.24 -3.35
N GLN A 97 16.69 7.36 -4.06
CA GLN A 97 17.20 8.64 -4.57
C GLN A 97 16.41 9.06 -5.82
N ILE A 98 15.16 9.39 -5.66
CA ILE A 98 14.24 9.78 -6.73
C ILE A 98 13.86 11.24 -6.67
N ASP A 99 13.35 11.77 -7.77
CA ASP A 99 12.81 13.13 -7.83
C ASP A 99 11.36 13.14 -7.32
N HIS A 100 11.14 13.79 -6.17
CA HIS A 100 9.81 13.98 -5.58
C HIS A 100 9.12 15.27 -6.05
N SER A 101 9.72 16.05 -6.96
CA SER A 101 9.17 17.34 -7.45
C SER A 101 7.79 17.22 -8.14
N PRO A 102 7.40 16.08 -8.73
CA PRO A 102 6.04 15.92 -9.27
C PRO A 102 4.94 15.99 -8.21
N LEU A 103 5.26 15.70 -6.95
CA LEU A 103 4.30 15.82 -5.85
C LEU A 103 4.03 17.29 -5.53
N GLN A 104 2.74 17.63 -5.47
CA GLN A 104 2.26 18.96 -5.08
C GLN A 104 1.43 18.87 -3.81
N PRO A 105 1.36 19.94 -3.00
CA PRO A 105 0.49 19.97 -1.82
C PRO A 105 -0.95 19.57 -2.16
N ASN A 106 -1.53 18.70 -1.31
CA ASN A 106 -2.92 18.25 -1.45
C ASN A 106 -3.76 18.66 -0.23
N PRO A 107 -4.23 19.91 -0.16
CA PRO A 107 -5.00 20.42 0.97
C PRO A 107 -6.31 19.64 1.19
N ALA A 108 -6.92 19.13 0.12
CA ALA A 108 -8.16 18.35 0.21
C ALA A 108 -7.94 17.03 0.95
N LEU A 109 -6.85 16.33 0.64
CA LEU A 109 -6.46 15.11 1.34
C LEU A 109 -6.05 15.43 2.79
N GLY A 110 -5.26 16.47 3.01
CA GLY A 110 -4.86 16.91 4.36
C GLY A 110 -6.07 17.20 5.25
N ALA A 111 -7.05 17.97 4.75
CA ALA A 111 -8.28 18.27 5.49
C ALA A 111 -9.11 17.00 5.78
N ALA A 112 -9.20 16.07 4.81
CA ALA A 112 -9.92 14.82 4.99
C ALA A 112 -9.25 13.92 6.06
N ILE A 113 -7.91 13.79 6.03
CA ILE A 113 -7.14 13.05 7.05
C ILE A 113 -7.27 13.72 8.43
N ALA A 114 -7.19 15.04 8.51
CA ALA A 114 -7.32 15.80 9.75
C ALA A 114 -8.69 15.58 10.43
N ALA A 115 -9.75 15.44 9.63
CA ALA A 115 -11.11 15.23 10.13
C ALA A 115 -11.35 13.83 10.72
N LEU A 116 -10.52 12.85 10.42
CA LEU A 116 -10.59 11.52 11.01
C LEU A 116 -10.25 11.56 12.50
N ARG A 117 -11.14 11.06 13.35
CA ARG A 117 -10.89 10.93 14.79
C ARG A 117 -10.05 9.69 15.07
N GLY A 118 -9.09 9.80 15.98
CA GLY A 118 -8.23 8.69 16.40
C GLY A 118 -6.84 8.77 15.77
N ARG A 119 -6.06 7.68 15.94
CA ARG A 119 -4.66 7.61 15.52
C ARG A 119 -4.50 7.31 14.03
N LYS A 120 -3.43 7.82 13.45
CA LYS A 120 -3.15 7.67 12.02
C LYS A 120 -1.71 7.24 11.80
N PHE A 121 -1.52 6.22 10.98
CA PHE A 121 -0.22 5.60 10.75
C PHE A 121 0.05 5.41 9.26
N ILE A 122 1.32 5.49 8.88
CA ILE A 122 1.80 4.98 7.61
C ILE A 122 2.37 3.57 7.82
N LEU A 123 2.03 2.64 6.94
CA LEU A 123 2.59 1.29 6.87
C LEU A 123 3.08 1.02 5.44
N THR A 124 4.38 1.20 5.20
CA THR A 124 4.97 1.16 3.86
C THR A 124 6.10 0.14 3.72
N ASN A 125 6.29 -0.39 2.49
CA ASN A 125 7.49 -1.13 2.10
C ASN A 125 8.65 -0.19 1.69
N GLY A 126 8.42 1.12 1.64
CA GLY A 126 9.44 2.14 1.42
C GLY A 126 10.24 2.45 2.69
N THR A 127 11.17 3.39 2.58
CA THR A 127 11.98 3.88 3.71
C THR A 127 11.30 5.06 4.41
N LEU A 128 11.65 5.27 5.70
CA LEU A 128 11.21 6.45 6.46
C LEU A 128 11.59 7.76 5.76
N HIS A 129 12.79 7.82 5.15
CA HIS A 129 13.22 9.01 4.41
C HIS A 129 12.27 9.30 3.23
N HIS A 130 11.99 8.30 2.41
CA HIS A 130 11.04 8.42 1.29
C HIS A 130 9.65 8.83 1.77
N ALA A 131 9.13 8.19 2.82
CA ALA A 131 7.83 8.50 3.38
C ALA A 131 7.75 9.96 3.87
N ASN A 132 8.78 10.45 4.55
CA ASN A 132 8.85 11.83 5.01
C ASN A 132 8.87 12.84 3.85
N GLU A 133 9.63 12.56 2.77
CA GLU A 133 9.65 13.43 1.58
C GLU A 133 8.28 13.47 0.90
N VAL A 134 7.61 12.33 0.75
CA VAL A 134 6.25 12.26 0.17
C VAL A 134 5.26 13.07 1.03
N MET A 135 5.21 12.81 2.33
CA MET A 135 4.28 13.48 3.24
C MET A 135 4.52 14.99 3.30
N ARG A 136 5.79 15.42 3.34
CA ARG A 136 6.18 16.84 3.33
C ARG A 136 5.74 17.54 2.06
N ARG A 137 5.94 16.91 0.89
CA ARG A 137 5.51 17.46 -0.41
C ARG A 137 3.98 17.58 -0.49
N LEU A 138 3.26 16.60 0.03
CA LEU A 138 1.80 16.64 0.09
C LEU A 138 1.26 17.60 1.17
N GLY A 139 2.09 18.03 2.14
CA GLY A 139 1.70 18.89 3.26
C GLY A 139 0.87 18.17 4.32
N ILE A 140 1.10 16.89 4.53
CA ILE A 140 0.29 16.02 5.40
C ILE A 140 1.07 15.37 6.56
N GLU A 141 2.36 15.62 6.69
CA GLU A 141 3.25 14.97 7.67
C GLU A 141 2.76 15.11 9.11
N HIS A 142 2.17 16.25 9.45
CA HIS A 142 1.71 16.56 10.80
C HIS A 142 0.40 15.85 11.22
N HIS A 143 -0.18 15.06 10.32
CA HIS A 143 -1.40 14.30 10.61
C HIS A 143 -1.15 12.88 11.10
N PHE A 144 0.08 12.38 11.01
CA PHE A 144 0.41 11.00 11.32
C PHE A 144 1.16 10.86 12.65
N ASP A 145 0.80 9.84 13.43
CA ASP A 145 1.39 9.55 14.75
C ASP A 145 2.72 8.79 14.63
N ASP A 146 2.86 7.91 13.61
CA ASP A 146 4.10 7.16 13.33
C ASP A 146 4.13 6.67 11.87
N VAL A 147 5.35 6.39 11.40
CA VAL A 147 5.62 5.70 10.14
C VAL A 147 6.28 4.36 10.43
N PHE A 148 5.63 3.28 10.03
CA PHE A 148 6.18 1.93 10.09
C PHE A 148 6.71 1.56 8.71
N ASP A 149 8.00 1.73 8.55
CA ASP A 149 8.74 1.52 7.30
C ASP A 149 9.34 0.12 7.19
N ILE A 150 9.99 -0.17 6.07
CA ILE A 150 10.62 -1.45 5.80
C ILE A 150 11.72 -1.83 6.84
N ARG A 151 12.40 -0.84 7.43
CA ARG A 151 13.40 -1.07 8.48
C ARG A 151 12.73 -1.44 9.81
N ALA A 152 11.65 -0.75 10.17
CA ALA A 152 10.82 -1.10 11.33
C ALA A 152 10.22 -2.50 11.19
N ALA A 153 9.90 -2.92 9.97
CA ALA A 153 9.48 -4.28 9.64
C ALA A 153 10.62 -5.31 9.65
N GLN A 154 11.88 -4.91 9.90
CA GLN A 154 13.09 -5.75 9.83
C GLN A 154 13.26 -6.37 8.44
N PHE A 155 13.06 -5.57 7.41
CA PHE A 155 13.17 -5.91 6.00
C PHE A 155 12.22 -7.03 5.52
N GLU A 156 11.19 -7.33 6.33
CA GLU A 156 10.06 -8.16 5.89
C GLU A 156 9.05 -7.27 5.18
N PRO A 157 8.65 -7.59 3.93
CA PRO A 157 7.69 -6.76 3.21
C PRO A 157 6.24 -7.18 3.44
N LYS A 158 5.29 -6.27 3.22
CA LYS A 158 3.91 -6.63 2.92
C LYS A 158 3.89 -7.52 1.66
N PRO A 159 3.04 -8.53 1.56
CA PRO A 159 1.94 -8.91 2.45
C PRO A 159 2.29 -9.93 3.56
N ARG A 160 3.55 -10.11 3.94
CA ARG A 160 3.92 -11.12 4.95
C ARG A 160 3.22 -10.85 6.29
N PRO A 161 2.55 -11.86 6.91
CA PRO A 161 1.78 -11.68 8.15
C PRO A 161 2.57 -11.06 9.30
N VAL A 162 3.86 -11.37 9.41
CA VAL A 162 4.75 -10.86 10.47
C VAL A 162 4.87 -9.33 10.47
N VAL A 163 4.74 -8.70 9.31
CA VAL A 163 4.78 -7.22 9.16
C VAL A 163 3.63 -6.58 9.92
N TYR A 164 2.43 -7.07 9.68
CA TYR A 164 1.21 -6.58 10.33
C TYR A 164 1.23 -6.86 11.83
N GLN A 165 1.67 -8.06 12.25
CA GLN A 165 1.83 -8.41 13.66
C GLN A 165 2.78 -7.47 14.38
N ARG A 166 3.96 -7.17 13.79
CA ARG A 166 4.94 -6.23 14.33
C ARG A 166 4.37 -4.82 14.42
N PHE A 167 3.69 -4.37 13.36
CA PHE A 167 3.04 -3.06 13.32
C PHE A 167 1.99 -2.92 14.44
N LEU A 168 1.07 -3.88 14.54
CA LEU A 168 0.00 -3.89 15.55
C LEU A 168 0.58 -3.90 16.97
N ALA A 169 1.59 -4.74 17.22
CA ALA A 169 2.23 -4.85 18.53
C ALA A 169 2.97 -3.55 18.91
N ARG A 170 3.82 -3.00 18.01
CA ARG A 170 4.59 -1.77 18.24
C ARG A 170 3.68 -0.59 18.56
N ASN A 171 2.62 -0.42 17.78
CA ASN A 171 1.73 0.74 17.87
C ASN A 171 0.51 0.49 18.79
N ARG A 172 0.39 -0.69 19.40
CA ARG A 172 -0.73 -1.09 20.26
C ARG A 172 -2.07 -0.85 19.56
N VAL A 173 -2.20 -1.35 18.33
CA VAL A 173 -3.40 -1.23 17.51
C VAL A 173 -4.29 -2.44 17.73
N ASP A 174 -5.56 -2.20 18.01
CA ASP A 174 -6.62 -3.22 17.97
C ASP A 174 -7.09 -3.36 16.52
N PRO A 175 -6.82 -4.47 15.83
CA PRO A 175 -7.22 -4.62 14.42
C PRO A 175 -8.73 -4.56 14.23
N GLY A 176 -9.54 -4.99 15.24
CA GLY A 176 -10.99 -4.88 15.17
C GLY A 176 -11.52 -3.44 15.24
N LYS A 177 -10.64 -2.45 15.51
CA LYS A 177 -10.95 -1.02 15.52
C LYS A 177 -10.13 -0.22 14.53
N ALA A 178 -9.52 -0.89 13.57
CA ALA A 178 -8.66 -0.27 12.59
C ALA A 178 -9.21 -0.40 11.16
N ALA A 179 -8.86 0.56 10.32
CA ALA A 179 -9.05 0.50 8.88
C ALA A 179 -7.70 0.68 8.17
N ILE A 180 -7.50 -0.02 7.06
CA ILE A 180 -6.30 0.07 6.24
C ILE A 180 -6.65 0.44 4.80
N PHE A 181 -5.86 1.35 4.22
CA PHE A 181 -5.95 1.85 2.85
C PHE A 181 -4.71 1.41 2.09
N GLU A 182 -4.88 0.79 0.94
CA GLU A 182 -3.82 0.14 0.17
C GLU A 182 -4.15 0.12 -1.32
N ASP A 183 -3.14 0.17 -2.18
CA ASP A 183 -3.29 0.12 -3.64
C ASP A 183 -3.16 -1.30 -4.22
N LEU A 184 -2.69 -2.27 -3.43
CA LEU A 184 -2.55 -3.68 -3.82
C LEU A 184 -3.50 -4.56 -3.02
N ALA A 185 -4.47 -5.19 -3.68
CA ALA A 185 -5.45 -6.06 -3.02
C ALA A 185 -4.79 -7.18 -2.20
N ARG A 186 -3.68 -7.77 -2.68
CA ARG A 186 -2.94 -8.82 -1.93
C ARG A 186 -2.45 -8.36 -0.56
N ASN A 187 -2.16 -7.07 -0.39
CA ASN A 187 -1.70 -6.51 0.88
C ASN A 187 -2.85 -6.31 1.88
N LEU A 188 -4.10 -6.42 1.43
CA LEU A 188 -5.30 -6.33 2.26
C LEU A 188 -5.74 -7.69 2.84
N GLU A 189 -5.24 -8.81 2.32
CA GLU A 189 -5.67 -10.16 2.74
C GLU A 189 -5.40 -10.41 4.24
N VAL A 190 -4.17 -10.17 4.69
CA VAL A 190 -3.80 -10.37 6.10
C VAL A 190 -4.52 -9.37 7.03
N PRO A 191 -4.57 -8.06 6.76
CA PRO A 191 -5.36 -7.12 7.55
C PRO A 191 -6.83 -7.50 7.69
N HIS A 192 -7.47 -7.93 6.59
CA HIS A 192 -8.85 -8.39 6.61
C HIS A 192 -9.03 -9.62 7.52
N ALA A 193 -8.16 -10.61 7.41
CA ALA A 193 -8.16 -11.80 8.26
C ALA A 193 -7.95 -11.48 9.76
N LEU A 194 -7.22 -10.40 10.06
CA LEU A 194 -7.03 -9.89 11.43
C LEU A 194 -8.21 -9.06 11.93
N GLY A 195 -9.21 -8.75 11.10
CA GLY A 195 -10.42 -8.03 11.48
C GLY A 195 -10.43 -6.54 11.12
N MET A 196 -9.39 -6.01 10.47
CA MET A 196 -9.36 -4.62 9.99
C MET A 196 -10.39 -4.42 8.87
N ILE A 197 -10.95 -3.20 8.77
CA ILE A 197 -11.67 -2.78 7.56
C ILE A 197 -10.64 -2.50 6.47
N THR A 198 -10.87 -3.01 5.27
CA THR A 198 -9.95 -2.91 4.15
C THR A 198 -10.51 -2.04 3.03
N VAL A 199 -9.69 -1.10 2.56
CA VAL A 199 -10.05 -0.18 1.48
C VAL A 199 -8.98 -0.26 0.38
N LEU A 200 -9.38 -0.67 -0.80
CA LEU A 200 -8.52 -0.68 -1.98
C LEU A 200 -8.61 0.67 -2.68
N VAL A 201 -7.47 1.35 -2.79
CA VAL A 201 -7.34 2.60 -3.54
C VAL A 201 -6.88 2.25 -4.96
N VAL A 202 -7.69 2.56 -5.95
CA VAL A 202 -7.42 2.21 -7.35
C VAL A 202 -7.08 3.46 -8.18
N PRO A 203 -6.44 3.31 -9.34
CA PRO A 203 -6.17 4.44 -10.23
C PRO A 203 -7.45 5.19 -10.61
N GLU A 204 -7.35 6.54 -10.65
CA GLU A 204 -8.45 7.41 -11.06
C GLU A 204 -8.78 7.22 -12.55
N GLY A 205 -10.04 6.90 -12.84
CA GLY A 205 -10.60 6.86 -14.20
C GLY A 205 -9.92 5.86 -15.13
N ALA A 206 -9.94 6.18 -16.45
CA ALA A 206 -9.33 5.36 -17.49
C ALA A 206 -7.86 5.73 -17.80
N ARG A 207 -7.16 6.37 -16.87
CA ARG A 207 -5.75 6.75 -17.09
C ARG A 207 -4.87 5.50 -17.20
N VAL A 208 -4.00 5.50 -18.22
CA VAL A 208 -3.02 4.43 -18.41
C VAL A 208 -2.03 4.45 -17.25
N VAL A 209 -1.95 3.34 -16.53
CA VAL A 209 -1.01 3.12 -15.44
C VAL A 209 -0.04 2.04 -15.87
N LEU A 210 1.25 2.28 -15.72
CA LEU A 210 2.28 1.30 -16.05
C LEU A 210 2.46 0.34 -14.86
N ARG A 211 1.58 -0.67 -14.79
CA ARG A 211 1.57 -1.71 -13.76
C ARG A 211 1.25 -3.09 -14.36
N GLU A 212 1.65 -4.12 -13.67
CA GLU A 212 1.30 -5.49 -14.03
C GLU A 212 -0.20 -5.75 -13.78
N GLU A 213 -0.82 -6.61 -14.59
CA GLU A 213 -2.26 -6.91 -14.46
C GLU A 213 -2.64 -7.40 -13.06
N TRP A 214 -1.79 -8.20 -12.42
CA TRP A 214 -2.04 -8.71 -11.07
C TRP A 214 -2.02 -7.61 -9.99
N GLU A 215 -1.30 -6.51 -10.20
CA GLU A 215 -1.29 -5.37 -9.29
C GLU A 215 -2.61 -4.58 -9.34
N LEU A 216 -3.29 -4.61 -10.48
CA LEU A 216 -4.58 -3.95 -10.68
C LEU A 216 -5.78 -4.87 -10.39
N ALA A 217 -5.51 -6.16 -10.15
CA ALA A 217 -6.53 -7.16 -9.87
C ALA A 217 -7.05 -7.09 -8.43
N GLY A 218 -8.15 -7.81 -8.15
CA GLY A 218 -8.64 -8.05 -6.79
C GLY A 218 -9.66 -7.05 -6.26
N ARG A 219 -10.23 -6.17 -7.10
CA ARG A 219 -11.30 -5.24 -6.69
C ARG A 219 -12.51 -5.97 -6.07
N GLU A 220 -12.80 -7.19 -6.52
CA GLU A 220 -13.93 -8.01 -6.07
C GLU A 220 -13.49 -9.13 -5.11
N ALA A 221 -12.25 -9.08 -4.62
CA ALA A 221 -11.76 -10.08 -3.69
C ALA A 221 -12.49 -10.00 -2.34
N ALA A 222 -12.77 -11.14 -1.73
CA ALA A 222 -13.52 -11.23 -0.47
C ALA A 222 -12.85 -10.48 0.70
N HIS A 223 -11.56 -10.18 0.59
CA HIS A 223 -10.79 -9.42 1.58
C HIS A 223 -10.71 -7.91 1.28
N VAL A 224 -11.52 -7.40 0.34
CA VAL A 224 -11.66 -5.98 0.02
C VAL A 224 -13.07 -5.52 0.40
N ASP A 225 -13.19 -4.78 1.52
CA ASP A 225 -14.49 -4.30 1.99
C ASP A 225 -15.00 -3.11 1.18
N HIS A 226 -14.07 -2.24 0.73
CA HIS A 226 -14.38 -1.01 -0.01
C HIS A 226 -13.35 -0.77 -1.11
N VAL A 227 -13.78 -0.07 -2.16
CA VAL A 227 -12.90 0.37 -3.27
C VAL A 227 -13.14 1.86 -3.50
N THR A 228 -12.07 2.62 -3.73
CA THR A 228 -12.15 4.04 -4.10
C THR A 228 -11.06 4.43 -5.09
N ASP A 229 -11.36 5.36 -6.00
CA ASP A 229 -10.42 6.06 -6.86
C ASP A 229 -10.24 7.54 -6.44
N ASP A 230 -10.99 8.00 -5.42
CA ASP A 230 -10.86 9.31 -4.77
C ASP A 230 -10.72 9.13 -3.25
N LEU A 231 -9.50 9.01 -2.77
CA LEU A 231 -9.25 8.83 -1.34
C LEU A 231 -9.77 10.02 -0.51
N ALA A 232 -9.56 11.25 -0.95
CA ALA A 232 -9.98 12.42 -0.21
C ALA A 232 -11.51 12.52 -0.09
N GLY A 233 -12.22 12.23 -1.18
CA GLY A 233 -13.69 12.15 -1.22
C GLY A 233 -14.21 11.04 -0.32
N PHE A 234 -13.61 9.85 -0.43
CA PHE A 234 -13.98 8.71 0.39
C PHE A 234 -13.85 8.99 1.90
N LEU A 235 -12.72 9.57 2.33
CA LEU A 235 -12.51 9.92 3.74
C LEU A 235 -13.50 10.97 4.25
N ARG A 236 -13.87 11.97 3.42
CA ARG A 236 -14.93 12.94 3.78
C ARG A 236 -16.28 12.25 4.00
N ASP A 237 -16.62 11.29 3.13
CA ASP A 237 -17.87 10.52 3.26
C ASP A 237 -17.87 9.67 4.54
N VAL A 238 -16.73 9.04 4.87
CA VAL A 238 -16.56 8.29 6.13
C VAL A 238 -16.81 9.19 7.34
N VAL A 239 -16.23 10.40 7.36
CA VAL A 239 -16.44 11.35 8.46
C VAL A 239 -17.90 11.78 8.58
N THR A 240 -18.54 12.10 7.45
CA THR A 240 -19.94 12.54 7.41
C THR A 240 -20.91 11.46 7.91
N ARG A 241 -20.67 10.19 7.57
CA ARG A 241 -21.53 9.07 8.00
C ARG A 241 -21.32 8.66 9.46
N ARG A 242 -20.27 9.14 10.11
CA ARG A 242 -19.97 8.88 11.53
C ARG A 242 -20.56 9.94 12.48
N GLY A 243 -20.93 11.10 11.95
CA GLY A 243 -21.60 12.19 12.69
C GLY A 243 -23.08 11.98 12.77
#